data_50004f1f2509e24cf0739e59f6fe1936
#
_entry.id   50004f1f2509e24cf0739e59f6fe1936
#
_cell.length_a   1.000
_cell.length_b   1.000
_cell.length_c   1.000
_cell.angle_alpha   90.00
_cell.angle_beta   90.00
_cell.angle_gamma   90.00
#
_symmetry.space_group_name_H-M   'P 1'
#
loop_
_entity.id
_entity.type
_entity.pdbx_description
1 polymer ?
#
loop_
_entity_poly.entity_id
_entity_poly.type
_entity_poly.pdbx_seq_one_letter_code
_entity_poly.pdbx_strand_id
1 'polypeptide(L)'
;VLVTHSGPLTADDALWVSLVWAGDGAALAGLTAAHLDGLAGFPDDRIHVLVPDSRQVRKPPPGISVFLHRSRRLGPDDVHPAKRPPRTRIARSLVDAAAWMRTDRGTQAVLAAGVQQRLVRPADLLAVVAGNPRLPRRPILLSTLNDIMGGAEALSEIDFTRLVIRAFDLPEPTRQSVRYDSRNRRRWLDAVWEEARIIVEIDGIHHMDAAQWWDDMDRENGIKLDGYLVLRFTAFVVRYRPGYVAAQIRDAFRTAGHPGVTSSCQR
;
A
#
# COMPACT_ATOMS: atom_id res chain seq x y z
N VAL A 1 -18.54 14.72 26.20
CA VAL A 1 -19.05 13.60 25.41
C VAL A 1 -19.75 12.65 26.35
N LEU A 2 -20.98 12.28 26.06
CA LEU A 2 -21.73 11.26 26.77
C LEU A 2 -21.82 10.02 25.87
N VAL A 3 -21.55 8.85 26.45
CA VAL A 3 -21.74 7.55 25.83
C VAL A 3 -23.04 6.96 26.33
N THR A 4 -23.85 6.39 25.47
CA THR A 4 -25.21 5.95 25.77
C THR A 4 -25.29 4.55 26.40
N HIS A 5 -24.16 3.92 26.67
CA HIS A 5 -24.10 2.62 27.37
C HIS A 5 -23.06 2.62 28.49
N SER A 6 -23.18 1.66 29.40
CA SER A 6 -22.29 1.50 30.57
C SER A 6 -21.18 0.46 30.39
N GLY A 7 -21.10 -0.16 29.23
CA GLY A 7 -20.03 -1.14 28.90
C GLY A 7 -18.72 -0.47 28.53
N PRO A 8 -17.65 -1.26 28.34
CA PRO A 8 -16.37 -0.75 27.83
C PRO A 8 -16.56 -0.15 26.43
N LEU A 9 -15.78 0.88 26.12
CA LEU A 9 -15.79 1.51 24.80
C LEU A 9 -15.31 0.51 23.73
N THR A 10 -16.11 0.37 22.68
CA THR A 10 -15.71 -0.36 21.48
C THR A 10 -14.76 0.50 20.62
N ALA A 11 -14.11 -0.12 19.63
CA ALA A 11 -13.29 0.63 18.67
C ALA A 11 -14.12 1.70 17.92
N ASP A 12 -15.35 1.37 17.54
CA ASP A 12 -16.24 2.32 16.86
C ASP A 12 -16.67 3.48 17.79
N ASP A 13 -16.98 3.20 19.06
CA ASP A 13 -17.24 4.25 20.05
C ASP A 13 -16.06 5.22 20.18
N ALA A 14 -14.83 4.70 20.21
CA ALA A 14 -13.64 5.52 20.32
C ALA A 14 -13.46 6.47 19.12
N LEU A 15 -13.81 6.02 17.90
CA LEU A 15 -13.83 6.88 16.71
C LEU A 15 -14.85 8.02 16.85
N TRP A 16 -16.08 7.70 17.25
CA TRP A 16 -17.14 8.70 17.44
C TRP A 16 -16.82 9.67 18.59
N VAL A 17 -16.34 9.18 19.72
CA VAL A 17 -15.90 10.01 20.85
C VAL A 17 -14.82 10.99 20.41
N SER A 18 -13.85 10.53 19.60
CA SER A 18 -12.78 11.37 19.08
C SER A 18 -13.29 12.49 18.17
N LEU A 19 -14.28 12.21 17.33
CA LEU A 19 -14.90 13.20 16.45
C LEU A 19 -15.75 14.23 17.24
N VAL A 20 -16.61 13.77 18.15
CA VAL A 20 -17.44 14.64 18.99
C VAL A 20 -16.57 15.53 19.88
N TRP A 21 -15.47 14.98 20.43
CA TRP A 21 -14.48 15.76 21.18
C TRP A 21 -13.81 16.83 20.33
N ALA A 22 -13.40 16.47 19.11
CA ALA A 22 -12.76 17.40 18.19
C ALA A 22 -13.73 18.48 17.68
N GLY A 23 -15.03 18.17 17.61
CA GLY A 23 -16.13 19.09 17.34
C GLY A 23 -16.38 19.33 15.85
N ASP A 24 -17.13 20.40 15.54
CA ASP A 24 -17.63 20.68 14.21
C ASP A 24 -16.50 20.81 13.17
N GLY A 25 -16.72 20.24 12.00
CA GLY A 25 -15.75 20.20 10.90
C GLY A 25 -14.63 19.18 11.10
N ALA A 26 -14.64 18.39 12.17
CA ALA A 26 -13.69 17.30 12.37
C ALA A 26 -14.01 16.10 11.47
N ALA A 27 -12.97 15.45 10.98
CA ALA A 27 -13.06 14.20 10.23
C ALA A 27 -11.92 13.24 10.62
N LEU A 28 -12.19 11.96 10.63
CA LEU A 28 -11.12 10.96 10.69
C LEU A 28 -10.23 11.11 9.45
N ALA A 29 -8.92 10.95 9.62
CA ALA A 29 -7.96 11.18 8.54
C ALA A 29 -6.78 10.22 8.60
N GLY A 30 -5.87 10.34 7.67
CA GLY A 30 -4.63 9.56 7.64
C GLY A 30 -4.88 8.06 7.68
N LEU A 31 -4.07 7.34 8.48
CA LEU A 31 -4.18 5.88 8.59
C LEU A 31 -5.54 5.42 9.10
N THR A 32 -6.14 6.14 10.09
CA THR A 32 -7.45 5.77 10.62
C THR A 32 -8.52 5.76 9.53
N ALA A 33 -8.62 6.80 8.73
CA ALA A 33 -9.57 6.87 7.64
C ALA A 33 -9.25 5.86 6.52
N ALA A 34 -7.96 5.69 6.21
CA ALA A 34 -7.52 4.75 5.19
C ALA A 34 -7.82 3.29 5.58
N HIS A 35 -7.64 2.90 6.84
CA HIS A 35 -8.02 1.57 7.34
C HIS A 35 -9.52 1.32 7.24
N LEU A 36 -10.34 2.30 7.60
CA LEU A 36 -11.80 2.21 7.45
C LEU A 36 -12.24 2.11 5.97
N ASP A 37 -11.37 2.49 5.06
CA ASP A 37 -11.57 2.38 3.61
C ASP A 37 -10.84 1.18 2.98
N GLY A 38 -10.28 0.28 3.81
CA GLY A 38 -9.74 -1.00 3.37
C GLY A 38 -8.22 -1.07 3.25
N LEU A 39 -7.45 -0.03 3.64
CA LEU A 39 -6.00 -0.13 3.66
C LEU A 39 -5.55 -1.20 4.65
N ALA A 40 -4.85 -2.21 4.17
CA ALA A 40 -4.22 -3.23 5.01
C ALA A 40 -2.75 -2.92 5.30
N GLY A 41 -2.25 -3.41 6.43
CA GLY A 41 -0.91 -3.09 6.92
C GLY A 41 -0.86 -1.76 7.67
N PHE A 42 0.32 -1.30 8.04
CA PHE A 42 0.55 -0.02 8.73
C PHE A 42 -0.20 0.11 10.07
N PRO A 43 -0.01 -0.81 11.03
CA PRO A 43 -0.70 -0.74 12.32
C PRO A 43 -0.39 0.58 13.02
N ASP A 44 -1.42 1.22 13.54
CA ASP A 44 -1.32 2.43 14.37
C ASP A 44 -2.47 2.41 15.38
N ASP A 45 -2.13 2.45 16.67
CA ASP A 45 -3.12 2.43 17.75
C ASP A 45 -3.74 3.81 18.02
N ARG A 46 -3.29 4.84 17.30
CA ARG A 46 -3.78 6.20 17.44
C ARG A 46 -4.91 6.48 16.47
N ILE A 47 -5.91 7.18 16.96
CA ILE A 47 -6.99 7.70 16.11
C ILE A 47 -6.56 9.06 15.56
N HIS A 48 -6.38 9.15 14.25
CA HIS A 48 -6.02 10.38 13.56
C HIS A 48 -7.27 11.18 13.22
N VAL A 49 -7.36 12.37 13.77
CA VAL A 49 -8.46 13.32 13.52
C VAL A 49 -7.91 14.59 12.91
N LEU A 50 -8.49 15.04 11.82
CA LEU A 50 -8.18 16.29 11.13
C LEU A 50 -9.25 17.32 11.42
N VAL A 51 -8.82 18.53 11.80
CA VAL A 51 -9.72 19.65 12.08
C VAL A 51 -9.29 20.90 11.30
N PRO A 52 -10.22 21.86 11.07
CA PRO A 52 -9.84 23.18 10.57
C PRO A 52 -8.80 23.86 11.49
N ASP A 53 -7.86 24.61 10.90
CA ASP A 53 -6.75 25.26 11.64
C ASP A 53 -7.24 26.24 12.72
N SER A 54 -8.37 26.89 12.48
CA SER A 54 -9.00 27.81 13.45
C SER A 54 -9.64 27.11 14.66
N ARG A 55 -9.78 25.77 14.63
CA ARG A 55 -10.46 25.02 15.70
C ARG A 55 -9.58 24.92 16.94
N GLN A 56 -10.09 25.41 18.07
CA GLN A 56 -9.50 25.17 19.36
C GLN A 56 -10.10 23.89 19.96
N VAL A 57 -9.25 22.95 20.32
CA VAL A 57 -9.65 21.67 20.89
C VAL A 57 -9.07 21.55 22.29
N ARG A 58 -9.91 21.11 23.24
CA ARG A 58 -9.53 20.88 24.64
C ARG A 58 -8.67 19.62 24.76
N LYS A 59 -8.21 19.33 25.99
CA LYS A 59 -7.46 18.11 26.29
C LYS A 59 -8.25 16.86 25.82
N PRO A 60 -7.59 15.86 25.21
CA PRO A 60 -8.26 14.67 24.72
C PRO A 60 -8.93 13.86 25.84
N PRO A 61 -9.96 13.06 25.50
CA PRO A 61 -10.63 12.18 26.44
C PRO A 61 -9.64 11.19 27.05
N PRO A 62 -9.74 10.87 28.33
CA PRO A 62 -8.89 9.85 28.94
C PRO A 62 -9.18 8.48 28.32
N GLY A 63 -8.14 7.65 28.21
CA GLY A 63 -8.25 6.26 27.72
C GLY A 63 -8.37 6.11 26.20
N ILE A 64 -8.40 7.20 25.42
CA ILE A 64 -8.40 7.16 23.96
C ILE A 64 -7.13 7.83 23.43
N SER A 65 -6.36 7.12 22.62
CA SER A 65 -5.16 7.66 21.98
C SER A 65 -5.54 8.39 20.69
N VAL A 66 -5.68 9.72 20.78
CA VAL A 66 -6.05 10.57 19.62
C VAL A 66 -4.88 11.45 19.23
N PHE A 67 -4.59 11.47 17.93
CA PHE A 67 -3.65 12.42 17.34
C PHE A 67 -4.40 13.45 16.50
N LEU A 68 -4.37 14.72 16.95
CA LEU A 68 -5.07 15.82 16.30
C LEU A 68 -4.17 16.50 15.28
N HIS A 69 -4.61 16.53 14.05
CA HIS A 69 -3.98 17.28 12.95
C HIS A 69 -4.80 18.52 12.62
N ARG A 70 -4.13 19.58 12.18
CA ARG A 70 -4.76 20.85 11.78
C ARG A 70 -4.51 21.13 10.30
N SER A 71 -5.51 21.62 9.60
CA SER A 71 -5.39 22.00 8.21
C SER A 71 -6.13 23.30 7.91
N ARG A 72 -5.44 24.21 7.23
CA ARG A 72 -6.06 25.42 6.67
C ARG A 72 -6.87 25.13 5.41
N ARG A 73 -6.75 23.93 4.86
CA ARG A 73 -7.36 23.50 3.61
C ARG A 73 -8.30 22.31 3.75
N LEU A 74 -8.82 22.09 4.96
CA LEU A 74 -9.87 21.10 5.15
C LEU A 74 -11.20 21.72 4.69
N GLY A 75 -11.70 21.22 3.56
CA GLY A 75 -12.98 21.64 2.99
C GLY A 75 -13.97 20.51 2.87
N PRO A 76 -15.23 20.82 2.50
CA PRO A 76 -16.26 19.80 2.30
C PRO A 76 -15.87 18.73 1.27
N ASP A 77 -15.12 19.11 0.24
CA ASP A 77 -14.66 18.19 -0.82
C ASP A 77 -13.62 17.18 -0.34
N ASP A 78 -12.91 17.48 0.75
CA ASP A 78 -11.95 16.56 1.35
C ASP A 78 -12.64 15.43 2.14
N VAL A 79 -13.87 15.66 2.61
CA VAL A 79 -14.64 14.72 3.44
C VAL A 79 -15.58 13.91 2.56
N HIS A 80 -15.69 12.62 2.83
CA HIS A 80 -16.62 11.77 2.08
C HIS A 80 -18.06 12.05 2.51
N PRO A 81 -18.99 12.39 1.59
CA PRO A 81 -20.32 12.89 1.95
C PRO A 81 -21.21 11.86 2.65
N ALA A 82 -21.04 10.57 2.31
CA ALA A 82 -21.94 9.51 2.77
C ALA A 82 -21.34 8.58 3.84
N LYS A 83 -20.01 8.54 4.00
CA LYS A 83 -19.38 7.58 4.93
C LYS A 83 -19.54 8.01 6.39
N ARG A 84 -19.80 7.05 7.25
CA ARG A 84 -19.90 7.24 8.71
C ARG A 84 -18.98 6.23 9.40
N PRO A 85 -18.21 6.61 10.43
CA PRO A 85 -17.99 7.98 10.90
C PRO A 85 -17.44 8.93 9.82
N PRO A 86 -17.66 10.26 9.91
CA PRO A 86 -17.14 11.25 8.98
C PRO A 86 -15.63 11.10 8.82
N ARG A 87 -15.16 10.97 7.56
CA ARG A 87 -13.74 10.78 7.27
C ARG A 87 -13.34 11.36 5.93
N THR A 88 -12.05 11.66 5.79
CA THR A 88 -11.52 12.17 4.55
C THR A 88 -11.65 11.14 3.42
N ARG A 89 -11.76 11.60 2.18
CA ARG A 89 -11.75 10.73 1.00
C ARG A 89 -10.44 9.97 0.93
N ILE A 90 -10.45 8.74 0.41
CA ILE A 90 -9.31 7.82 0.44
C ILE A 90 -8.02 8.43 -0.13
N ALA A 91 -8.07 9.18 -1.23
CA ALA A 91 -6.90 9.84 -1.79
C ALA A 91 -6.29 10.85 -0.79
N ARG A 92 -7.13 11.66 -0.13
CA ARG A 92 -6.69 12.60 0.91
C ARG A 92 -6.15 11.87 2.12
N SER A 93 -6.82 10.81 2.58
CA SER A 93 -6.38 10.00 3.72
C SER A 93 -5.00 9.38 3.51
N LEU A 94 -4.74 8.84 2.33
CA LEU A 94 -3.45 8.24 1.98
C LEU A 94 -2.33 9.28 1.87
N VAL A 95 -2.60 10.43 1.28
CA VAL A 95 -1.60 11.53 1.20
C VAL A 95 -1.28 12.07 2.58
N ASP A 96 -2.28 12.31 3.44
CA ASP A 96 -2.07 12.75 4.81
C ASP A 96 -1.30 11.69 5.62
N ALA A 97 -1.69 10.40 5.54
CA ALA A 97 -0.97 9.32 6.19
C ALA A 97 0.50 9.26 5.77
N ALA A 98 0.76 9.34 4.47
CA ALA A 98 2.12 9.32 3.93
C ALA A 98 2.93 10.56 4.38
N ALA A 99 2.32 11.74 4.38
CA ALA A 99 2.95 12.98 4.83
C ALA A 99 3.33 12.96 6.32
N TRP A 100 2.58 12.23 7.15
CA TRP A 100 2.81 12.13 8.59
C TRP A 100 3.74 10.96 8.98
N MET A 101 4.19 10.16 8.03
CA MET A 101 5.17 9.10 8.31
C MET A 101 6.48 9.68 8.83
N ARG A 102 7.15 8.93 9.71
CA ARG A 102 8.44 9.33 10.30
C ARG A 102 9.61 9.21 9.33
N THR A 103 9.49 8.32 8.36
CA THR A 103 10.57 7.99 7.41
C THR A 103 10.10 8.13 5.98
N ASP A 104 11.03 8.42 5.06
CA ASP A 104 10.77 8.47 3.62
C ASP A 104 10.27 7.13 3.09
N ARG A 105 10.86 6.04 3.60
CA ARG A 105 10.41 4.68 3.26
C ARG A 105 8.95 4.43 3.68
N GLY A 106 8.53 4.93 4.85
CA GLY A 106 7.14 4.85 5.31
C GLY A 106 6.20 5.66 4.41
N THR A 107 6.59 6.88 4.03
CA THR A 107 5.87 7.73 3.07
C THR A 107 5.63 6.99 1.74
N GLN A 108 6.69 6.44 1.17
CA GLN A 108 6.65 5.69 -0.08
C GLN A 108 5.76 4.45 0.04
N ALA A 109 5.91 3.69 1.14
CA ALA A 109 5.19 2.45 1.37
C ALA A 109 3.66 2.66 1.47
N VAL A 110 3.20 3.75 2.12
CA VAL A 110 1.77 4.06 2.24
C VAL A 110 1.15 4.38 0.88
N LEU A 111 1.80 5.24 0.07
CA LEU A 111 1.31 5.58 -1.26
C LEU A 111 1.24 4.36 -2.17
N ALA A 112 2.30 3.55 -2.16
CA ALA A 112 2.35 2.33 -2.94
C ALA A 112 1.27 1.33 -2.55
N ALA A 113 1.08 1.12 -1.24
CA ALA A 113 0.07 0.19 -0.74
C ALA A 113 -1.34 0.63 -1.15
N GLY A 114 -1.64 1.93 -1.09
CA GLY A 114 -2.93 2.47 -1.54
C GLY A 114 -3.23 2.17 -3.00
N VAL A 115 -2.24 2.31 -3.86
CA VAL A 115 -2.35 2.00 -5.30
C VAL A 115 -2.40 0.48 -5.54
N GLN A 116 -1.49 -0.27 -4.91
CA GLN A 116 -1.41 -1.73 -5.06
C GLN A 116 -2.68 -2.45 -4.59
N GLN A 117 -3.28 -1.97 -3.49
CA GLN A 117 -4.54 -2.49 -2.97
C GLN A 117 -5.77 -1.96 -3.72
N ARG A 118 -5.56 -1.23 -4.82
CA ARG A 118 -6.61 -0.68 -5.69
C ARG A 118 -7.61 0.24 -4.97
N LEU A 119 -7.16 0.89 -3.90
CA LEU A 119 -7.99 1.83 -3.14
C LEU A 119 -8.10 3.18 -3.84
N VAL A 120 -7.10 3.54 -4.66
CA VAL A 120 -6.97 4.86 -5.28
C VAL A 120 -6.16 4.79 -6.56
N ARG A 121 -6.43 5.68 -7.51
CA ARG A 121 -5.58 5.86 -8.70
C ARG A 121 -4.43 6.81 -8.39
N PRO A 122 -3.23 6.61 -8.96
CA PRO A 122 -2.09 7.51 -8.77
C PRO A 122 -2.41 8.99 -9.12
N ALA A 123 -3.20 9.22 -10.15
CA ALA A 123 -3.62 10.56 -10.55
C ALA A 123 -4.42 11.30 -9.47
N ASP A 124 -5.27 10.59 -8.72
CA ASP A 124 -6.07 11.16 -7.65
C ASP A 124 -5.18 11.58 -6.46
N LEU A 125 -4.14 10.80 -6.15
CA LEU A 125 -3.13 11.14 -5.15
C LEU A 125 -2.34 12.39 -5.58
N LEU A 126 -1.92 12.44 -6.84
CA LEU A 126 -1.19 13.59 -7.39
C LEU A 126 -2.04 14.87 -7.33
N ALA A 127 -3.32 14.79 -7.65
CA ALA A 127 -4.25 15.91 -7.55
C ALA A 127 -4.33 16.46 -6.12
N VAL A 128 -4.38 15.58 -5.10
CA VAL A 128 -4.36 15.99 -3.69
C VAL A 128 -3.04 16.69 -3.33
N VAL A 129 -1.89 16.13 -3.75
CA VAL A 129 -0.57 16.73 -3.47
C VAL A 129 -0.42 18.08 -4.19
N ALA A 130 -0.90 18.21 -5.43
CA ALA A 130 -0.90 19.44 -6.18
C ALA A 130 -1.74 20.54 -5.50
N GLY A 131 -2.94 20.18 -5.03
CA GLY A 131 -3.83 21.07 -4.29
C GLY A 131 -3.30 21.51 -2.92
N ASN A 132 -2.26 20.85 -2.38
CA ASN A 132 -1.74 21.08 -1.04
C ASN A 132 -0.23 21.40 -1.03
N PRO A 133 0.21 22.60 -1.43
CA PRO A 133 1.63 22.92 -1.62
C PRO A 133 2.47 22.92 -0.32
N ARG A 134 1.83 22.98 0.85
CA ARG A 134 2.51 23.01 2.15
C ARG A 134 2.49 21.65 2.90
N LEU A 135 2.24 20.57 2.18
CA LEU A 135 2.31 19.22 2.79
C LEU A 135 3.72 18.95 3.31
N PRO A 136 3.83 18.37 4.51
CA PRO A 136 5.08 17.77 4.95
C PRO A 136 5.57 16.72 3.93
N ARG A 137 6.87 16.59 3.77
CA ARG A 137 7.49 15.60 2.86
C ARG A 137 7.03 15.69 1.40
N ARG A 138 6.56 16.86 0.97
CA ARG A 138 6.05 17.05 -0.40
C ARG A 138 7.03 16.62 -1.51
N PRO A 139 8.35 16.85 -1.41
CA PRO A 139 9.30 16.38 -2.43
C PRO A 139 9.28 14.85 -2.59
N ILE A 140 9.29 14.12 -1.47
CA ILE A 140 9.25 12.65 -1.52
C ILE A 140 7.89 12.12 -1.97
N LEU A 141 6.77 12.78 -1.62
CA LEU A 141 5.45 12.45 -2.13
C LEU A 141 5.41 12.56 -3.65
N LEU A 142 5.91 13.67 -4.22
CA LEU A 142 5.94 13.89 -5.66
C LEU A 142 6.87 12.92 -6.39
N SER A 143 8.09 12.70 -5.88
CA SER A 143 9.00 11.74 -6.50
C SER A 143 8.41 10.34 -6.51
N THR A 144 7.82 9.90 -5.39
CA THR A 144 7.17 8.60 -5.29
C THR A 144 6.00 8.46 -6.27
N LEU A 145 5.16 9.49 -6.39
CA LEU A 145 4.03 9.46 -7.32
C LEU A 145 4.50 9.49 -8.78
N ASN A 146 5.55 10.23 -9.09
CA ASN A 146 6.16 10.21 -10.41
C ASN A 146 6.73 8.82 -10.73
N ASP A 147 7.40 8.17 -9.77
CA ASP A 147 7.89 6.79 -9.92
C ASP A 147 6.74 5.80 -10.14
N ILE A 148 5.64 5.98 -9.41
CA ILE A 148 4.43 5.15 -9.58
C ILE A 148 3.79 5.39 -10.94
N MET A 149 3.68 6.66 -11.40
CA MET A 149 3.01 7.03 -12.66
C MET A 149 3.89 6.83 -13.88
N GLY A 150 5.19 7.08 -13.75
CA GLY A 150 6.16 6.90 -14.83
C GLY A 150 6.39 5.44 -15.19
N GLY A 151 5.64 4.51 -14.52
CA GLY A 151 5.94 3.10 -14.59
C GLY A 151 7.44 2.97 -14.39
N ALA A 152 7.91 2.78 -13.16
CA ALA A 152 9.34 2.76 -12.89
C ALA A 152 10.08 2.23 -14.09
N GLU A 153 10.96 3.04 -14.69
CA GLU A 153 11.85 2.58 -15.75
C GLU A 153 12.22 1.17 -15.40
N ALA A 154 11.94 0.23 -16.28
CA ALA A 154 11.83 -1.20 -16.02
C ALA A 154 12.82 -1.59 -14.93
N LEU A 155 12.34 -2.05 -13.78
CA LEU A 155 13.22 -2.53 -12.73
C LEU A 155 14.10 -3.55 -13.41
N SER A 156 15.37 -3.24 -13.57
CA SER A 156 16.24 -4.13 -14.33
C SER A 156 16.30 -5.45 -13.56
N GLU A 157 16.39 -6.55 -14.28
CA GLU A 157 16.64 -7.88 -13.71
C GLU A 157 17.82 -7.84 -12.72
N ILE A 158 18.81 -6.98 -12.99
CA ILE A 158 19.95 -6.71 -12.11
C ILE A 158 19.50 -6.10 -10.77
N ASP A 159 18.54 -5.17 -10.79
CA ASP A 159 18.02 -4.54 -9.56
C ASP A 159 17.19 -5.52 -8.73
N PHE A 160 16.34 -6.35 -9.35
CA PHE A 160 15.60 -7.40 -8.63
C PHE A 160 16.57 -8.38 -7.97
N THR A 161 17.56 -8.87 -8.70
CA THR A 161 18.58 -9.76 -8.16
C THR A 161 19.31 -9.13 -6.99
N ARG A 162 19.75 -7.88 -7.11
CA ARG A 162 20.46 -7.17 -6.05
C ARG A 162 19.60 -6.89 -4.83
N LEU A 163 18.39 -6.34 -5.04
CA LEU A 163 17.53 -5.83 -3.97
C LEU A 163 16.76 -6.93 -3.23
N VAL A 164 16.47 -8.05 -3.91
CA VAL A 164 15.66 -9.13 -3.35
C VAL A 164 16.47 -10.41 -3.20
N ILE A 165 17.01 -10.94 -4.29
CA ILE A 165 17.64 -12.26 -4.27
C ILE A 165 18.87 -12.26 -3.37
N ARG A 166 19.86 -11.43 -3.68
CA ARG A 166 21.14 -11.38 -2.92
C ARG A 166 21.00 -10.75 -1.54
N ALA A 167 20.19 -9.70 -1.41
CA ALA A 167 20.01 -9.01 -0.12
C ALA A 167 19.32 -9.88 0.93
N PHE A 168 18.60 -10.92 0.52
CA PHE A 168 17.85 -11.81 1.41
C PHE A 168 18.23 -13.29 1.26
N ASP A 169 19.39 -13.59 0.66
CA ASP A 169 19.93 -14.95 0.50
C ASP A 169 18.91 -15.95 -0.10
N LEU A 170 18.19 -15.51 -1.13
CA LEU A 170 17.29 -16.37 -1.88
C LEU A 170 18.07 -17.16 -2.95
N PRO A 171 17.60 -18.35 -3.33
CA PRO A 171 18.18 -19.09 -4.46
C PRO A 171 18.19 -18.24 -5.73
N GLU A 172 19.28 -18.29 -6.50
CA GLU A 172 19.36 -17.59 -7.79
C GLU A 172 18.35 -18.21 -8.77
N PRO A 173 17.47 -17.39 -9.38
CA PRO A 173 16.51 -17.89 -10.37
C PRO A 173 17.19 -18.13 -11.72
N THR A 174 16.57 -18.94 -12.57
CA THR A 174 16.86 -18.96 -13.99
C THR A 174 16.36 -17.65 -14.58
N ARG A 175 17.28 -16.84 -15.13
CA ARG A 175 16.99 -15.50 -15.66
C ARG A 175 16.42 -15.57 -17.06
N GLN A 176 15.47 -14.67 -17.35
CA GLN A 176 14.89 -14.50 -18.69
C GLN A 176 14.46 -15.84 -19.32
N SER A 177 13.67 -16.59 -18.59
CA SER A 177 13.10 -17.81 -19.15
C SER A 177 12.03 -17.46 -20.18
N VAL A 178 12.22 -17.96 -21.40
CA VAL A 178 11.17 -17.93 -22.42
C VAL A 178 10.35 -19.20 -22.29
N ARG A 179 9.06 -19.05 -22.01
CA ARG A 179 8.13 -20.18 -22.00
C ARG A 179 7.07 -20.02 -23.07
N TYR A 180 6.53 -21.14 -23.45
CA TYR A 180 5.36 -21.22 -24.32
C TYR A 180 4.19 -21.66 -23.47
N ASP A 181 3.10 -20.89 -23.47
CA ASP A 181 1.87 -21.27 -22.79
C ASP A 181 1.15 -22.44 -23.51
N SER A 182 0.07 -22.95 -22.92
CA SER A 182 -0.73 -24.06 -23.50
C SER A 182 -1.27 -23.79 -24.91
N ARG A 183 -1.24 -22.54 -25.38
CA ARG A 183 -1.60 -22.11 -26.75
C ARG A 183 -0.39 -21.83 -27.62
N ASN A 184 0.80 -22.31 -27.24
CA ASN A 184 2.07 -22.13 -27.96
C ASN A 184 2.47 -20.66 -28.18
N ARG A 185 2.04 -19.71 -27.29
CA ARG A 185 2.43 -18.30 -27.32
C ARG A 185 3.68 -18.10 -26.46
N ARG A 186 4.67 -17.40 -27.02
CA ARG A 186 5.94 -17.09 -26.36
C ARG A 186 5.70 -16.10 -25.21
N ARG A 187 6.22 -16.43 -24.02
CA ARG A 187 6.15 -15.61 -22.81
C ARG A 187 7.54 -15.31 -22.27
N TRP A 188 7.75 -14.09 -21.85
CA TRP A 188 8.95 -13.68 -21.14
C TRP A 188 8.62 -13.62 -19.65
N LEU A 189 9.45 -14.24 -18.82
CA LEU A 189 9.29 -14.30 -17.38
C LEU A 189 10.51 -13.67 -16.71
N ASP A 190 10.29 -12.83 -15.70
CA ASP A 190 11.38 -12.07 -15.09
C ASP A 190 12.27 -12.94 -14.20
N ALA A 191 11.69 -13.87 -13.43
CA ALA A 191 12.44 -14.86 -12.66
C ALA A 191 11.66 -16.17 -12.54
N VAL A 192 12.36 -17.30 -12.71
CA VAL A 192 11.79 -18.65 -12.65
C VAL A 192 12.67 -19.56 -11.83
N TRP A 193 12.07 -20.32 -10.93
CA TRP A 193 12.70 -21.46 -10.26
C TRP A 193 12.01 -22.75 -10.73
N GLU A 194 12.63 -23.40 -11.70
CA GLU A 194 12.05 -24.56 -12.39
C GLU A 194 11.76 -25.73 -11.43
N GLU A 195 12.73 -26.06 -10.57
CA GLU A 195 12.61 -27.18 -9.63
C GLU A 195 11.48 -26.95 -8.60
N ALA A 196 11.33 -25.72 -8.14
CA ALA A 196 10.29 -25.31 -7.20
C ALA A 196 8.97 -24.96 -7.88
N ARG A 197 8.92 -24.89 -9.21
CA ARG A 197 7.78 -24.44 -10.00
C ARG A 197 7.23 -23.09 -9.53
N ILE A 198 8.13 -22.14 -9.29
CA ILE A 198 7.79 -20.78 -8.89
C ILE A 198 8.18 -19.83 -10.02
N ILE A 199 7.29 -18.90 -10.31
CA ILE A 199 7.48 -17.81 -11.25
C ILE A 199 7.25 -16.49 -10.52
N VAL A 200 8.14 -15.53 -10.73
CA VAL A 200 7.95 -14.14 -10.34
C VAL A 200 7.87 -13.28 -11.60
N GLU A 201 6.82 -12.49 -11.67
CA GLU A 201 6.61 -11.48 -12.69
C GLU A 201 6.66 -10.10 -12.04
N ILE A 202 7.39 -9.18 -12.66
CA ILE A 202 7.54 -7.81 -12.20
C ILE A 202 6.81 -6.90 -13.18
N ASP A 203 5.63 -6.46 -12.79
CA ASP A 203 4.82 -5.57 -13.62
C ASP A 203 5.29 -4.12 -13.46
N GLY A 204 5.65 -3.49 -14.58
CA GLY A 204 5.63 -2.03 -14.67
C GLY A 204 4.17 -1.57 -14.59
N ILE A 205 3.92 -0.46 -13.92
CA ILE A 205 2.55 0.11 -13.84
C ILE A 205 2.22 0.75 -15.20
N HIS A 206 1.97 -0.07 -16.20
CA HIS A 206 1.41 0.39 -17.47
C HIS A 206 -0.07 0.01 -17.55
N HIS A 207 -0.90 1.04 -17.64
CA HIS A 207 -2.29 1.05 -18.12
C HIS A 207 -3.12 -0.21 -17.82
N MET A 208 -3.94 -0.11 -16.78
CA MET A 208 -5.06 -1.04 -16.60
C MET A 208 -6.14 -0.73 -17.65
N ASP A 209 -5.90 -1.14 -18.88
CA ASP A 209 -6.95 -1.25 -19.88
C ASP A 209 -7.72 -2.56 -19.64
N ALA A 210 -9.06 -2.51 -19.73
CA ALA A 210 -9.90 -3.67 -19.47
C ALA A 210 -9.58 -4.85 -20.42
N ALA A 211 -9.07 -4.59 -21.61
CA ALA A 211 -8.60 -5.60 -22.57
C ALA A 211 -7.33 -6.31 -22.07
N GLN A 212 -6.38 -5.58 -21.47
CA GLN A 212 -5.19 -6.16 -20.88
C GLN A 212 -5.50 -7.05 -19.65
N TRP A 213 -6.55 -6.71 -18.89
CA TRP A 213 -6.98 -7.52 -17.74
C TRP A 213 -7.48 -8.92 -18.16
N TRP A 214 -8.20 -9.03 -19.28
CA TRP A 214 -8.62 -10.33 -19.83
C TRP A 214 -7.44 -11.15 -20.34
N ASP A 215 -6.50 -10.52 -21.03
CA ASP A 215 -5.28 -11.17 -21.52
C ASP A 215 -4.39 -11.64 -20.37
N ASP A 216 -4.31 -10.88 -19.27
CA ASP A 216 -3.56 -11.23 -18.06
C ASP A 216 -4.21 -12.38 -17.29
N MET A 217 -5.54 -12.41 -17.16
CA MET A 217 -6.26 -13.56 -16.57
C MET A 217 -6.08 -14.84 -17.37
N ASP A 218 -6.17 -14.76 -18.69
CA ASP A 218 -5.98 -15.91 -19.58
C ASP A 218 -4.53 -16.42 -19.53
N ARG A 219 -3.57 -15.51 -19.38
CA ARG A 219 -2.15 -15.80 -19.16
C ARG A 219 -1.92 -16.51 -17.82
N GLU A 220 -2.50 -16.00 -16.74
CA GLU A 220 -2.38 -16.58 -15.39
C GLU A 220 -2.99 -17.97 -15.32
N ASN A 221 -4.14 -18.17 -15.96
CA ASN A 221 -4.78 -19.49 -16.03
C ASN A 221 -3.94 -20.50 -16.83
N GLY A 222 -3.28 -20.06 -17.91
CA GLY A 222 -2.37 -20.91 -18.70
C GLY A 222 -1.16 -21.40 -17.88
N ILE A 223 -0.56 -20.53 -17.07
CA ILE A 223 0.60 -20.85 -16.22
C ILE A 223 0.19 -21.72 -15.01
N LYS A 224 -0.95 -21.44 -14.41
CA LYS A 224 -1.50 -22.27 -13.31
C LYS A 224 -1.82 -23.70 -13.75
N LEU A 225 -2.24 -23.90 -15.00
CA LEU A 225 -2.47 -25.24 -15.57
C LEU A 225 -1.19 -26.06 -15.69
N ASP A 226 -0.02 -25.42 -15.83
CA ASP A 226 1.28 -26.07 -15.85
C ASP A 226 1.81 -26.41 -14.43
N GLY A 227 1.05 -26.10 -13.37
CA GLY A 227 1.38 -26.37 -11.99
C GLY A 227 2.45 -25.44 -11.39
N TYR A 228 2.62 -24.24 -11.95
CA TYR A 228 3.48 -23.21 -11.39
C TYR A 228 2.72 -22.29 -10.43
N LEU A 229 3.39 -21.93 -9.33
CA LEU A 229 2.96 -20.85 -8.45
C LEU A 229 3.48 -19.52 -9.02
N VAL A 230 2.58 -18.64 -9.43
CA VAL A 230 2.92 -17.33 -9.99
C VAL A 230 2.77 -16.25 -8.92
N LEU A 231 3.84 -15.52 -8.65
CA LEU A 231 3.86 -14.33 -7.81
C LEU A 231 4.04 -13.09 -8.67
N ARG A 232 3.20 -12.08 -8.48
CA ARG A 232 3.29 -10.81 -9.20
C ARG A 232 3.59 -9.68 -8.26
N PHE A 233 4.58 -8.88 -8.62
CA PHE A 233 4.98 -7.69 -7.88
C PHE A 233 5.12 -6.51 -8.82
N THR A 234 4.73 -5.33 -8.36
CA THR A 234 5.08 -4.12 -9.10
C THR A 234 6.55 -3.78 -8.88
N ALA A 235 7.20 -3.19 -9.87
CA ALA A 235 8.58 -2.69 -9.77
C ALA A 235 8.78 -1.79 -8.55
N PHE A 236 7.74 -1.02 -8.20
CA PHE A 236 7.71 -0.19 -7.00
C PHE A 236 7.85 -1.03 -5.72
N VAL A 237 7.07 -2.11 -5.56
CA VAL A 237 7.11 -2.97 -4.37
C VAL A 237 8.46 -3.65 -4.24
N VAL A 238 9.04 -4.10 -5.34
CA VAL A 238 10.39 -4.66 -5.37
C VAL A 238 11.43 -3.63 -4.88
N ARG A 239 11.32 -2.38 -5.32
CA ARG A 239 12.28 -1.33 -4.95
C ARG A 239 12.12 -0.86 -3.50
N TYR A 240 10.90 -0.67 -3.03
CA TYR A 240 10.65 -0.02 -1.74
C TYR A 240 10.26 -0.95 -0.60
N ARG A 241 9.87 -2.19 -0.90
CA ARG A 241 9.55 -3.25 0.08
C ARG A 241 10.20 -4.60 -0.25
N PRO A 242 11.53 -4.64 -0.53
CA PRO A 242 12.17 -5.88 -0.96
C PRO A 242 12.06 -7.01 0.07
N GLY A 243 12.06 -6.68 1.38
CA GLY A 243 11.86 -7.68 2.43
C GLY A 243 10.48 -8.35 2.39
N TYR A 244 9.42 -7.62 2.02
CA TYR A 244 8.10 -8.20 1.81
C TYR A 244 8.10 -9.17 0.62
N VAL A 245 8.72 -8.77 -0.49
CA VAL A 245 8.85 -9.61 -1.68
C VAL A 245 9.61 -10.89 -1.35
N ALA A 246 10.74 -10.77 -0.65
CA ALA A 246 11.54 -11.91 -0.23
C ALA A 246 10.76 -12.86 0.71
N ALA A 247 9.95 -12.33 1.61
CA ALA A 247 9.10 -13.16 2.49
C ALA A 247 8.08 -13.97 1.68
N GLN A 248 7.41 -13.33 0.71
CA GLN A 248 6.44 -14.01 -0.15
C GLN A 248 7.09 -15.10 -1.01
N ILE A 249 8.30 -14.86 -1.52
CA ILE A 249 9.06 -15.87 -2.28
C ILE A 249 9.45 -17.04 -1.36
N ARG A 250 9.90 -16.80 -0.12
CA ARG A 250 10.19 -17.87 0.85
C ARG A 250 8.95 -18.69 1.18
N ASP A 251 7.80 -18.04 1.34
CA ASP A 251 6.53 -18.71 1.59
C ASP A 251 6.15 -19.61 0.42
N ALA A 252 6.38 -19.16 -0.81
CA ALA A 252 6.19 -19.94 -2.01
C ALA A 252 7.10 -21.20 -2.04
N PHE A 253 8.38 -21.05 -1.71
CA PHE A 253 9.30 -22.20 -1.60
C PHE A 253 8.85 -23.22 -0.54
N ARG A 254 8.38 -22.75 0.61
CA ARG A 254 7.84 -23.64 1.66
C ARG A 254 6.61 -24.39 1.18
N THR A 255 5.71 -23.71 0.48
CA THR A 255 4.49 -24.34 -0.10
C THR A 255 4.84 -25.34 -1.18
N ALA A 256 5.89 -25.10 -1.96
CA ALA A 256 6.39 -26.04 -2.98
C ALA A 256 7.21 -27.20 -2.42
N GLY A 257 7.35 -27.32 -1.09
CA GLY A 257 8.09 -28.42 -0.47
C GLY A 257 9.61 -28.31 -0.52
N HIS A 258 10.14 -27.11 -0.75
CA HIS A 258 11.58 -26.80 -0.78
C HIS A 258 12.03 -26.10 0.53
N PRO A 259 12.29 -26.82 1.64
CA PRO A 259 12.58 -26.24 2.95
C PRO A 259 13.96 -25.56 3.07
N GLY A 260 14.79 -25.63 2.04
CA GLY A 260 16.18 -25.10 2.07
C GLY A 260 16.32 -23.57 2.14
N VAL A 261 15.21 -22.81 2.18
CA VAL A 261 15.21 -21.34 2.32
C VAL A 261 14.85 -20.98 3.76
N THR A 262 15.64 -21.47 4.72
CA THR A 262 15.45 -21.14 6.15
C THR A 262 15.85 -19.72 6.45
N SER A 263 15.03 -19.07 7.25
CA SER A 263 15.24 -17.73 7.82
C SER A 263 16.57 -17.65 8.58
N SER A 264 17.59 -17.06 7.99
CA SER A 264 18.71 -16.51 8.73
C SER A 264 18.41 -15.05 9.11
N CYS A 265 17.41 -14.87 9.97
CA CYS A 265 17.17 -13.56 10.58
C CYS A 265 17.12 -13.72 12.10
N GLN A 266 18.33 -13.86 12.68
CA GLN A 266 18.62 -13.51 14.07
C GLN A 266 20.01 -12.88 14.10
N ARG A 267 20.07 -11.56 13.90
CA ARG A 267 20.98 -10.66 14.65
C ARG A 267 20.55 -9.21 14.43
#